data_6ab4e82e9e12f144d0ffce2389d50c5d
#
_entry.id   6ab4e82e9e12f144d0ffce2389d50c5d
#
_cell.length_a   1.000
_cell.length_b   1.000
_cell.length_c   1.000
_cell.angle_alpha   90.00
_cell.angle_beta   90.00
_cell.angle_gamma   90.00
#
_symmetry.space_group_name_H-M   'P 1'
#
loop_
_entity.id
_entity.type
_entity.pdbx_description
1 polymer ?
#
loop_
_entity_poly.entity_id
_entity_poly.type
_entity_poly.pdbx_seq_one_letter_code
_entity_poly.pdbx_strand_id
1 'polypeptide(L)'
;VKVVTAEENRTALLTKVPEAILSTYAGKKLDRNELITSVKWADVVAIGPGIGTDTVAREMVKTVLEVAAVPIVMDADALNILSEDINVLLRPHTELIVTPHPGEMARLACASVSYVKDNLIAQAEEFARAYNVICVLKDARTVCAIPYGKTYLNLTGNHGMATAGSGDVLCGLIAGLTAQGIQPESAAPLGVCIHGLAGDIMAKKTGYHGLMAGDLPAGIKKVMKKFEI
;
A
#
# COMPACT_ATOMS: atom_id res chain seq x y z
N VAL A 1 11.78 0.60 -11.40
CA VAL A 1 10.58 -0.14 -10.94
C VAL A 1 10.30 -1.27 -11.92
N LYS A 2 9.98 -2.48 -11.40
CA LYS A 2 9.47 -3.60 -12.18
C LYS A 2 7.99 -3.82 -11.83
N VAL A 3 7.13 -3.96 -12.84
CA VAL A 3 5.69 -4.21 -12.67
C VAL A 3 5.36 -5.59 -13.22
N VAL A 4 4.78 -6.44 -12.38
CA VAL A 4 4.22 -7.75 -12.78
C VAL A 4 2.71 -7.57 -12.92
N THR A 5 2.16 -7.77 -14.11
CA THR A 5 0.76 -7.47 -14.40
C THR A 5 0.21 -8.32 -15.54
N ALA A 6 -1.12 -8.30 -15.73
CA ALA A 6 -1.75 -8.93 -16.86
C ALA A 6 -1.31 -8.26 -18.19
N GLU A 7 -1.18 -9.07 -19.27
CA GLU A 7 -0.70 -8.59 -20.58
C GLU A 7 -1.57 -7.46 -21.16
N GLU A 8 -2.86 -7.45 -20.82
CA GLU A 8 -3.82 -6.44 -21.26
C GLU A 8 -3.45 -5.02 -20.79
N ASN A 9 -2.68 -4.92 -19.68
CA ASN A 9 -2.24 -3.64 -19.12
C ASN A 9 -0.97 -3.09 -19.77
N ARG A 10 -0.27 -3.88 -20.58
CA ARG A 10 1.04 -3.52 -21.19
C ARG A 10 1.02 -2.15 -21.86
N THR A 11 0.10 -1.94 -22.79
CA THR A 11 0.04 -0.70 -23.58
C THR A 11 -0.23 0.50 -22.70
N ALA A 12 -1.17 0.39 -21.75
CA ALA A 12 -1.52 1.48 -20.85
C ALA A 12 -0.33 1.87 -19.94
N LEU A 13 0.37 0.88 -19.41
CA LEU A 13 1.53 1.10 -18.55
C LEU A 13 2.70 1.71 -19.32
N LEU A 14 3.07 1.17 -20.48
CA LEU A 14 4.18 1.71 -21.30
C LEU A 14 3.88 3.15 -21.77
N THR A 15 2.61 3.48 -21.97
CA THR A 15 2.21 4.84 -22.35
C THR A 15 2.32 5.83 -21.18
N LYS A 16 2.03 5.38 -19.96
CA LYS A 16 1.99 6.25 -18.76
C LYS A 16 3.29 6.26 -17.98
N VAL A 17 4.02 5.15 -17.97
CA VAL A 17 5.26 4.95 -17.20
C VAL A 17 6.26 4.18 -18.07
N PRO A 18 6.82 4.81 -19.13
CA PRO A 18 7.71 4.14 -20.07
C PRO A 18 9.04 3.68 -19.43
N GLU A 19 9.37 4.20 -18.26
CA GLU A 19 10.57 3.81 -17.50
C GLU A 19 10.38 2.49 -16.73
N ALA A 20 9.18 1.92 -16.66
CA ALA A 20 8.93 0.69 -15.94
C ALA A 20 9.39 -0.53 -16.75
N ILE A 21 10.06 -1.46 -16.07
CA ILE A 21 10.32 -2.81 -16.59
C ILE A 21 9.02 -3.61 -16.41
N LEU A 22 8.53 -4.24 -17.47
CA LEU A 22 7.31 -5.04 -17.42
C LEU A 22 7.62 -6.53 -17.48
N SER A 23 6.97 -7.28 -16.59
CA SER A 23 6.80 -8.71 -16.66
C SER A 23 5.29 -8.99 -16.73
N THR A 24 4.83 -9.59 -17.83
CA THR A 24 3.40 -9.75 -18.05
C THR A 24 3.02 -11.22 -18.12
N TYR A 25 1.79 -11.53 -17.68
CA TYR A 25 1.18 -12.85 -17.80
C TYR A 25 -0.12 -12.80 -18.59
N ALA A 26 -0.42 -13.86 -19.36
CA ALA A 26 -1.62 -13.94 -20.17
C ALA A 26 -2.69 -14.83 -19.52
N GLY A 27 -3.91 -14.33 -19.38
CA GLY A 27 -5.04 -15.05 -18.80
C GLY A 27 -4.70 -15.53 -17.37
N LYS A 28 -4.89 -16.83 -17.12
CA LYS A 28 -4.63 -17.45 -15.80
C LYS A 28 -3.27 -18.17 -15.73
N LYS A 29 -2.33 -17.84 -16.58
CA LYS A 29 -1.01 -18.49 -16.69
C LYS A 29 0.08 -17.59 -16.12
N LEU A 30 0.12 -17.47 -14.80
CA LEU A 30 1.23 -16.84 -14.10
C LEU A 30 2.45 -17.78 -14.14
N ASP A 31 3.59 -17.29 -14.60
CA ASP A 31 4.85 -18.00 -14.39
C ASP A 31 5.36 -17.73 -12.97
N ARG A 32 5.18 -18.74 -12.11
CA ARG A 32 5.59 -18.65 -10.70
C ARG A 32 7.09 -18.45 -10.55
N ASN A 33 7.92 -19.03 -11.43
CA ASN A 33 9.38 -18.89 -11.34
C ASN A 33 9.81 -17.48 -11.73
N GLU A 34 9.18 -16.89 -12.72
CA GLU A 34 9.41 -15.48 -13.09
C GLU A 34 8.97 -14.53 -11.97
N LEU A 35 7.84 -14.79 -11.31
CA LEU A 35 7.42 -14.03 -10.14
C LEU A 35 8.44 -14.14 -9.01
N ILE A 36 8.90 -15.35 -8.66
CA ILE A 36 9.93 -15.57 -7.65
C ILE A 36 11.21 -14.80 -8.00
N THR A 37 11.65 -14.85 -9.25
CA THR A 37 12.84 -14.13 -9.72
C THR A 37 12.65 -12.62 -9.56
N SER A 38 11.44 -12.11 -9.86
CA SER A 38 11.11 -10.70 -9.72
C SER A 38 11.09 -10.24 -8.25
N VAL A 39 10.53 -11.07 -7.36
CA VAL A 39 10.51 -10.81 -5.90
C VAL A 39 11.93 -10.80 -5.34
N LYS A 40 12.77 -11.76 -5.72
CA LYS A 40 14.18 -11.85 -5.26
C LYS A 40 15.06 -10.71 -5.79
N TRP A 41 14.70 -10.10 -6.90
CA TRP A 41 15.41 -8.95 -7.47
C TRP A 41 15.04 -7.63 -6.76
N ALA A 42 13.91 -7.56 -6.09
CA ALA A 42 13.39 -6.33 -5.52
C ALA A 42 14.06 -5.95 -4.20
N ASP A 43 14.16 -4.66 -3.92
CA ASP A 43 14.51 -4.10 -2.59
C ASP A 43 13.27 -3.94 -1.71
N VAL A 44 12.09 -3.86 -2.32
CA VAL A 44 10.78 -3.83 -1.66
C VAL A 44 9.72 -4.38 -2.64
N VAL A 45 8.70 -5.04 -2.12
CA VAL A 45 7.56 -5.52 -2.91
C VAL A 45 6.31 -4.76 -2.51
N ALA A 46 5.64 -4.11 -3.47
CA ALA A 46 4.28 -3.58 -3.31
C ALA A 46 3.30 -4.50 -4.03
N ILE A 47 2.22 -4.93 -3.35
CA ILE A 47 1.24 -5.85 -3.93
C ILE A 47 -0.17 -5.50 -3.48
N GLY A 48 -1.11 -5.62 -4.40
CA GLY A 48 -2.54 -5.52 -4.09
C GLY A 48 -3.34 -4.60 -4.98
N PRO A 49 -2.91 -3.34 -5.27
CA PRO A 49 -3.67 -2.47 -6.13
C PRO A 49 -3.99 -3.11 -7.50
N GLY A 50 -5.28 -3.32 -7.76
CA GLY A 50 -5.77 -3.76 -9.07
C GLY A 50 -5.41 -5.19 -9.49
N ILE A 51 -4.97 -6.07 -8.58
CA ILE A 51 -4.64 -7.46 -8.93
C ILE A 51 -5.87 -8.37 -9.00
N GLY A 52 -7.02 -7.93 -8.47
CA GLY A 52 -8.21 -8.76 -8.31
C GLY A 52 -8.08 -9.78 -7.17
N THR A 53 -9.04 -10.71 -7.10
CA THR A 53 -9.10 -11.75 -6.07
C THR A 53 -9.26 -13.17 -6.65
N ASP A 54 -8.89 -13.34 -7.90
CA ASP A 54 -8.97 -14.63 -8.58
C ASP A 54 -7.82 -15.58 -8.17
N THR A 55 -7.75 -16.73 -8.82
CA THR A 55 -6.73 -17.76 -8.52
C THR A 55 -5.31 -17.27 -8.78
N VAL A 56 -5.10 -16.41 -9.78
CA VAL A 56 -3.79 -15.84 -10.11
C VAL A 56 -3.37 -14.84 -9.03
N ALA A 57 -4.26 -13.94 -8.63
CA ALA A 57 -4.00 -12.99 -7.56
C ALA A 57 -3.67 -13.69 -6.23
N ARG A 58 -4.41 -14.76 -5.88
CA ARG A 58 -4.14 -15.59 -4.69
C ARG A 58 -2.76 -16.24 -4.74
N GLU A 59 -2.40 -16.80 -5.89
CA GLU A 59 -1.08 -17.40 -6.10
C GLU A 59 0.04 -16.35 -5.99
N MET A 60 -0.18 -15.14 -6.52
CA MET A 60 0.76 -14.02 -6.37
C MET A 60 0.96 -13.65 -4.91
N VAL A 61 -0.10 -13.39 -4.15
CA VAL A 61 -0.03 -13.03 -2.74
C VAL A 61 0.66 -14.11 -1.93
N LYS A 62 0.26 -15.37 -2.12
CA LYS A 62 0.87 -16.53 -1.46
C LYS A 62 2.37 -16.62 -1.77
N THR A 63 2.75 -16.54 -3.05
CA THR A 63 4.15 -16.65 -3.48
C THR A 63 4.99 -15.51 -2.89
N VAL A 64 4.49 -14.26 -2.91
CA VAL A 64 5.20 -13.12 -2.31
C VAL A 64 5.43 -13.34 -0.82
N LEU A 65 4.41 -13.73 -0.06
CA LEU A 65 4.54 -13.99 1.38
C LEU A 65 5.50 -15.16 1.70
N GLU A 66 5.58 -16.17 0.81
CA GLU A 66 6.46 -17.33 1.00
C GLU A 66 7.93 -17.04 0.70
N VAL A 67 8.22 -16.15 -0.27
CA VAL A 67 9.59 -16.04 -0.81
C VAL A 67 10.26 -14.69 -0.62
N ALA A 68 9.52 -13.65 -0.23
CA ALA A 68 10.11 -12.34 -0.03
C ALA A 68 11.03 -12.34 1.20
N ALA A 69 12.25 -11.86 0.99
CA ALA A 69 13.22 -11.58 2.05
C ALA A 69 13.43 -10.06 2.25
N VAL A 70 12.60 -9.26 1.61
CA VAL A 70 12.61 -7.80 1.61
C VAL A 70 11.27 -7.28 2.12
N PRO A 71 11.17 -6.02 2.58
CA PRO A 71 9.90 -5.46 3.06
C PRO A 71 8.79 -5.57 2.01
N ILE A 72 7.57 -5.81 2.49
CA ILE A 72 6.36 -5.92 1.66
C ILE A 72 5.39 -4.81 2.05
N VAL A 73 4.79 -4.13 1.08
CA VAL A 73 3.64 -3.22 1.26
C VAL A 73 2.41 -3.87 0.63
N MET A 74 1.40 -4.19 1.45
CA MET A 74 0.15 -4.81 1.00
C MET A 74 -1.02 -3.84 1.12
N ASP A 75 -1.79 -3.70 0.05
CA ASP A 75 -2.99 -2.85 0.00
C ASP A 75 -4.13 -3.53 -0.78
N ALA A 76 -5.31 -2.98 -0.70
CA ALA A 76 -6.46 -3.29 -1.56
C ALA A 76 -6.75 -4.81 -1.69
N ASP A 77 -6.71 -5.35 -2.90
CA ASP A 77 -7.09 -6.75 -3.17
C ASP A 77 -6.19 -7.76 -2.44
N ALA A 78 -4.92 -7.44 -2.18
CA ALA A 78 -4.06 -8.30 -1.39
C ALA A 78 -4.55 -8.42 0.06
N LEU A 79 -5.10 -7.34 0.64
CA LEU A 79 -5.70 -7.37 1.97
C LEU A 79 -7.03 -8.15 1.98
N ASN A 80 -7.79 -8.07 0.89
CA ASN A 80 -9.00 -8.88 0.72
C ASN A 80 -8.67 -10.37 0.70
N ILE A 81 -7.64 -10.76 -0.05
CA ILE A 81 -7.15 -12.14 -0.09
C ILE A 81 -6.63 -12.57 1.29
N LEU A 82 -5.85 -11.72 1.95
CA LEU A 82 -5.31 -11.98 3.28
C LEU A 82 -6.42 -12.20 4.33
N SER A 83 -7.55 -11.49 4.22
CA SER A 83 -8.68 -11.63 5.14
C SER A 83 -9.37 -13.00 5.09
N GLU A 84 -9.13 -13.80 4.05
CA GLU A 84 -9.68 -15.17 3.94
C GLU A 84 -8.92 -16.18 4.83
N ASP A 85 -7.62 -15.95 5.07
CA ASP A 85 -6.81 -16.71 6.03
C ASP A 85 -5.74 -15.78 6.64
N ILE A 86 -6.14 -14.99 7.61
CA ILE A 86 -5.25 -14.05 8.31
C ILE A 86 -4.14 -14.78 9.10
N ASN A 87 -4.33 -16.07 9.42
CA ASN A 87 -3.36 -16.84 10.19
C ASN A 87 -2.04 -17.08 9.45
N VAL A 88 -1.99 -16.83 8.15
CA VAL A 88 -0.71 -16.86 7.41
C VAL A 88 0.30 -15.86 8.00
N LEU A 89 -0.17 -14.75 8.61
CA LEU A 89 0.68 -13.74 9.26
C LEU A 89 1.23 -14.19 10.62
N LEU A 90 0.73 -15.27 11.20
CA LEU A 90 1.31 -15.85 12.43
C LEU A 90 2.59 -16.64 12.15
N ARG A 91 2.88 -16.91 10.88
CA ARG A 91 4.15 -17.52 10.46
C ARG A 91 5.24 -16.45 10.39
N PRO A 92 6.52 -16.83 10.55
CA PRO A 92 7.61 -15.90 10.32
C PRO A 92 7.53 -15.29 8.91
N HIS A 93 7.58 -13.97 8.85
CA HIS A 93 7.59 -13.21 7.60
C HIS A 93 8.61 -12.05 7.70
N THR A 94 8.94 -11.46 6.56
CA THR A 94 9.70 -10.24 6.51
C THR A 94 8.88 -9.05 7.03
N GLU A 95 9.49 -7.87 7.12
CA GLU A 95 8.78 -6.63 7.51
C GLU A 95 7.60 -6.37 6.57
N LEU A 96 6.40 -6.29 7.13
CA LEU A 96 5.16 -6.15 6.40
C LEU A 96 4.44 -4.86 6.81
N ILE A 97 4.13 -4.04 5.81
CA ILE A 97 3.28 -2.85 5.95
C ILE A 97 1.93 -3.19 5.31
N VAL A 98 0.86 -3.05 6.07
CA VAL A 98 -0.51 -3.17 5.55
C VAL A 98 -1.19 -1.80 5.58
N THR A 99 -1.95 -1.47 4.53
CA THR A 99 -2.56 -0.14 4.40
C THR A 99 -4.09 -0.21 4.28
N PRO A 100 -4.81 -0.86 5.22
CA PRO A 100 -6.26 -1.03 5.12
C PRO A 100 -7.02 0.28 5.28
N HIS A 101 -8.13 0.44 4.54
CA HIS A 101 -9.21 1.36 4.92
C HIS A 101 -10.15 0.67 5.93
N PRO A 102 -11.11 1.38 6.59
CA PRO A 102 -11.96 0.77 7.64
C PRO A 102 -12.73 -0.48 7.18
N GLY A 103 -13.15 -0.55 5.91
CA GLY A 103 -13.84 -1.71 5.38
C GLY A 103 -12.92 -2.94 5.19
N GLU A 104 -11.66 -2.74 4.80
CA GLU A 104 -10.64 -3.78 4.72
C GLU A 104 -10.25 -4.24 6.12
N MET A 105 -10.01 -3.31 7.04
CA MET A 105 -9.71 -3.63 8.43
C MET A 105 -10.85 -4.43 9.09
N ALA A 106 -12.10 -4.08 8.83
CA ALA A 106 -13.25 -4.81 9.35
C ALA A 106 -13.26 -6.28 8.91
N ARG A 107 -12.86 -6.55 7.65
CA ARG A 107 -12.69 -7.94 7.15
C ARG A 107 -11.52 -8.65 7.82
N LEU A 108 -10.38 -7.99 7.89
CA LEU A 108 -9.15 -8.53 8.51
C LEU A 108 -9.35 -8.86 10.00
N ALA A 109 -10.06 -8.01 10.73
CA ALA A 109 -10.31 -8.14 12.16
C ALA A 109 -11.61 -8.88 12.51
N CYS A 110 -12.37 -9.37 11.51
CA CYS A 110 -13.71 -9.95 11.70
C CYS A 110 -14.63 -9.05 12.54
N ALA A 111 -14.60 -7.74 12.32
CA ALA A 111 -15.35 -6.72 13.07
C ALA A 111 -16.34 -5.97 12.15
N SER A 112 -17.21 -5.15 12.73
CA SER A 112 -18.04 -4.23 11.92
C SER A 112 -17.25 -2.97 11.53
N VAL A 113 -17.62 -2.37 10.39
CA VAL A 113 -16.98 -1.12 9.92
C VAL A 113 -17.21 0.02 10.91
N SER A 114 -18.38 0.08 11.56
CA SER A 114 -18.68 1.09 12.59
C SER A 114 -17.74 0.93 13.79
N TYR A 115 -17.56 -0.30 14.28
CA TYR A 115 -16.67 -0.58 15.40
C TYR A 115 -15.22 -0.16 15.08
N VAL A 116 -14.73 -0.47 13.89
CA VAL A 116 -13.40 -0.03 13.46
C VAL A 116 -13.28 1.49 13.43
N LYS A 117 -14.28 2.20 12.90
CA LYS A 117 -14.30 3.67 12.84
C LYS A 117 -14.34 4.33 14.21
N ASP A 118 -15.09 3.75 15.14
CA ASP A 118 -15.20 4.27 16.51
C ASP A 118 -13.93 4.00 17.34
N ASN A 119 -13.07 3.06 16.91
CA ASN A 119 -11.90 2.58 17.65
C ASN A 119 -10.61 2.56 16.80
N LEU A 120 -10.42 3.50 15.85
CA LEU A 120 -9.33 3.48 14.86
C LEU A 120 -7.95 3.22 15.48
N ILE A 121 -7.59 3.94 16.53
CA ILE A 121 -6.26 3.81 17.16
C ILE A 121 -6.09 2.41 17.75
N ALA A 122 -7.04 1.99 18.59
CA ALA A 122 -6.99 0.68 19.24
C ALA A 122 -6.92 -0.46 18.22
N GLN A 123 -7.75 -0.40 17.18
CA GLN A 123 -7.78 -1.43 16.12
C GLN A 123 -6.46 -1.49 15.33
N ALA A 124 -5.86 -0.35 15.01
CA ALA A 124 -4.55 -0.34 14.35
C ALA A 124 -3.45 -0.92 15.24
N GLU A 125 -3.44 -0.57 16.54
CA GLU A 125 -2.45 -1.06 17.50
C GLU A 125 -2.59 -2.56 17.81
N GLU A 126 -3.81 -3.01 18.03
CA GLU A 126 -4.11 -4.43 18.27
C GLU A 126 -3.71 -5.29 17.09
N PHE A 127 -4.09 -4.87 15.88
CA PHE A 127 -3.73 -5.57 14.64
C PHE A 127 -2.21 -5.59 14.43
N ALA A 128 -1.54 -4.45 14.58
CA ALA A 128 -0.09 -4.36 14.43
C ALA A 128 0.64 -5.31 15.39
N ARG A 129 0.22 -5.37 16.65
CA ARG A 129 0.82 -6.26 17.66
C ARG A 129 0.50 -7.73 17.44
N ALA A 130 -0.76 -8.05 17.11
CA ALA A 130 -1.20 -9.44 16.95
C ALA A 130 -0.46 -10.15 15.83
N TYR A 131 -0.16 -9.44 14.75
CA TYR A 131 0.44 -10.01 13.54
C TYR A 131 1.87 -9.54 13.27
N ASN A 132 2.46 -8.74 14.15
CA ASN A 132 3.80 -8.17 14.00
C ASN A 132 3.98 -7.43 12.68
N VAL A 133 3.01 -6.58 12.31
CA VAL A 133 2.98 -5.80 11.07
C VAL A 133 2.85 -4.31 11.35
N ILE A 134 3.35 -3.47 10.45
CA ILE A 134 3.09 -2.03 10.47
C ILE A 134 1.69 -1.81 9.88
N CYS A 135 0.78 -1.26 10.66
CA CYS A 135 -0.61 -1.03 10.25
C CYS A 135 -0.84 0.46 9.95
N VAL A 136 -1.15 0.77 8.69
CA VAL A 136 -1.54 2.10 8.22
C VAL A 136 -3.06 2.09 7.99
N LEU A 137 -3.84 2.32 9.04
CA LEU A 137 -5.31 2.34 8.97
C LEU A 137 -5.78 3.68 8.41
N LYS A 138 -6.18 3.65 7.14
CA LYS A 138 -6.59 4.83 6.35
C LYS A 138 -7.99 5.30 6.76
N ASP A 139 -8.13 6.56 7.13
CA ASP A 139 -9.42 7.27 7.27
C ASP A 139 -9.14 8.78 7.12
N ALA A 140 -10.12 9.63 7.43
CA ALA A 140 -9.96 11.10 7.49
C ALA A 140 -8.76 11.52 8.35
N ARG A 141 -8.41 10.72 9.35
CA ARG A 141 -7.16 10.79 10.11
C ARG A 141 -6.52 9.41 10.11
N THR A 142 -5.53 9.22 9.25
CA THR A 142 -4.83 7.94 9.13
C THR A 142 -4.01 7.66 10.38
N VAL A 143 -4.19 6.46 10.94
CA VAL A 143 -3.41 5.95 12.07
C VAL A 143 -2.31 5.03 11.54
N CYS A 144 -1.07 5.26 11.93
CA CYS A 144 0.04 4.39 11.61
C CYS A 144 0.57 3.77 12.92
N ALA A 145 0.30 2.50 13.15
CA ALA A 145 0.72 1.75 14.32
C ALA A 145 1.92 0.86 14.00
N ILE A 146 3.01 1.03 14.77
CA ILE A 146 4.22 0.22 14.67
C ILE A 146 4.14 -0.89 15.72
N PRO A 147 4.35 -2.17 15.38
CA PRO A 147 4.30 -3.26 16.35
C PRO A 147 5.34 -3.02 17.46
N TYR A 148 4.89 -3.03 18.71
CA TYR A 148 5.73 -2.76 19.90
C TYR A 148 6.44 -1.39 19.89
N GLY A 149 6.03 -0.49 18.99
CA GLY A 149 6.61 0.83 18.80
C GLY A 149 5.62 1.96 19.07
N LYS A 150 5.82 3.07 18.37
CA LYS A 150 4.96 4.26 18.46
C LYS A 150 3.75 4.15 17.54
N THR A 151 2.67 4.83 17.93
CA THR A 151 1.51 5.06 17.07
C THR A 151 1.49 6.53 16.65
N TYR A 152 1.31 6.76 15.35
CA TYR A 152 1.26 8.09 14.75
C TYR A 152 -0.16 8.38 14.24
N LEU A 153 -0.66 9.56 14.56
CA LEU A 153 -1.91 10.07 13.99
C LEU A 153 -1.59 11.16 12.97
N ASN A 154 -1.96 10.95 11.72
CA ASN A 154 -1.73 11.92 10.66
C ASN A 154 -2.78 13.04 10.69
N LEU A 155 -2.32 14.29 10.66
CA LEU A 155 -3.16 15.49 10.66
C LEU A 155 -3.16 16.23 9.31
N THR A 156 -2.38 15.75 8.33
CA THR A 156 -2.31 16.34 6.98
C THR A 156 -3.34 15.70 6.06
N GLY A 157 -3.63 16.36 4.95
CA GLY A 157 -4.61 15.90 3.99
C GLY A 157 -5.99 16.53 4.17
N ASN A 158 -6.85 16.29 3.20
CA ASN A 158 -8.17 16.90 3.12
C ASN A 158 -9.19 15.93 2.47
N HIS A 159 -10.47 16.28 2.58
CA HIS A 159 -11.56 15.45 2.07
C HIS A 159 -11.56 15.25 0.54
N GLY A 160 -10.93 16.13 -0.23
CA GLY A 160 -10.76 15.97 -1.68
C GLY A 160 -9.91 14.76 -2.06
N MET A 161 -9.12 14.23 -1.10
CA MET A 161 -8.32 13.01 -1.31
C MET A 161 -9.15 11.72 -1.25
N ALA A 162 -10.45 11.80 -0.89
CA ALA A 162 -11.37 10.65 -0.90
C ALA A 162 -11.79 10.30 -2.35
N THR A 163 -10.83 10.01 -3.20
CA THR A 163 -10.99 9.65 -4.61
C THR A 163 -10.32 8.31 -4.90
N ALA A 164 -10.87 7.55 -5.86
CA ALA A 164 -10.30 6.27 -6.27
C ALA A 164 -8.85 6.43 -6.74
N GLY A 165 -7.99 5.49 -6.34
CA GLY A 165 -6.56 5.51 -6.64
C GLY A 165 -5.70 6.30 -5.66
N SER A 166 -6.27 7.09 -4.73
CA SER A 166 -5.50 7.82 -3.72
C SER A 166 -4.71 6.86 -2.80
N GLY A 167 -5.33 5.73 -2.42
CA GLY A 167 -4.66 4.65 -1.67
C GLY A 167 -3.50 4.02 -2.44
N ASP A 168 -3.70 3.78 -3.75
CA ASP A 168 -2.66 3.19 -4.60
C ASP A 168 -1.41 4.10 -4.67
N VAL A 169 -1.62 5.43 -4.73
CA VAL A 169 -0.53 6.41 -4.66
C VAL A 169 0.18 6.34 -3.31
N LEU A 170 -0.55 6.21 -2.20
CA LEU A 170 0.05 6.05 -0.87
C LEU A 170 0.88 4.76 -0.77
N CYS A 171 0.33 3.64 -1.24
CA CYS A 171 1.03 2.35 -1.29
C CYS A 171 2.36 2.47 -2.06
N GLY A 172 2.30 3.05 -3.27
CA GLY A 172 3.49 3.29 -4.09
C GLY A 172 4.49 4.25 -3.45
N LEU A 173 4.03 5.30 -2.75
CA LEU A 173 4.91 6.23 -2.04
C LEU A 173 5.64 5.56 -0.88
N ILE A 174 4.94 4.80 -0.05
CA ILE A 174 5.56 4.06 1.07
C ILE A 174 6.61 3.08 0.53
N ALA A 175 6.25 2.30 -0.51
CA ALA A 175 7.17 1.38 -1.14
C ALA A 175 8.40 2.12 -1.72
N GLY A 176 8.20 3.27 -2.37
CA GLY A 176 9.29 4.08 -2.92
C GLY A 176 10.23 4.64 -1.86
N LEU A 177 9.71 5.07 -0.71
CA LEU A 177 10.54 5.52 0.42
C LEU A 177 11.34 4.36 1.03
N THR A 178 10.69 3.20 1.20
CA THR A 178 11.35 1.99 1.69
C THR A 178 12.45 1.53 0.74
N ALA A 179 12.22 1.55 -0.58
CA ALA A 179 13.20 1.19 -1.60
C ALA A 179 14.42 2.14 -1.65
N GLN A 180 14.29 3.35 -1.11
CA GLN A 180 15.40 4.30 -0.93
C GLN A 180 16.20 4.05 0.37
N GLY A 181 15.89 2.98 1.11
CA GLY A 181 16.60 2.60 2.33
C GLY A 181 16.02 3.21 3.62
N ILE A 182 14.88 3.90 3.55
CA ILE A 182 14.17 4.33 4.76
C ILE A 182 13.52 3.11 5.40
N GLN A 183 13.82 2.88 6.68
CA GLN A 183 13.27 1.73 7.40
C GLN A 183 11.74 1.76 7.38
N PRO A 184 11.04 0.61 7.21
CA PRO A 184 9.57 0.52 7.10
C PRO A 184 8.81 1.25 8.21
N GLU A 185 9.31 1.19 9.45
CA GLU A 185 8.75 1.88 10.62
C GLU A 185 8.75 3.41 10.49
N SER A 186 9.69 3.96 9.71
CA SER A 186 9.79 5.39 9.41
C SER A 186 9.14 5.72 8.06
N ALA A 187 9.26 4.85 7.07
CA ALA A 187 8.72 5.05 5.74
C ALA A 187 7.19 5.13 5.74
N ALA A 188 6.53 4.31 6.56
CA ALA A 188 5.07 4.28 6.63
C ALA A 188 4.49 5.62 7.16
N PRO A 189 4.82 6.13 8.35
CA PRO A 189 4.29 7.41 8.83
C PRO A 189 4.76 8.60 7.98
N LEU A 190 6.00 8.57 7.47
CA LEU A 190 6.51 9.61 6.58
C LEU A 190 5.74 9.65 5.26
N GLY A 191 5.48 8.48 4.66
CA GLY A 191 4.68 8.37 3.45
C GLY A 191 3.26 8.90 3.63
N VAL A 192 2.61 8.57 4.73
CA VAL A 192 1.27 9.10 5.08
C VAL A 192 1.29 10.62 5.21
N CYS A 193 2.31 11.18 5.89
CA CYS A 193 2.46 12.64 6.05
C CYS A 193 2.69 13.36 4.71
N ILE A 194 3.63 12.85 3.90
CA ILE A 194 3.93 13.41 2.56
C ILE A 194 2.71 13.34 1.66
N HIS A 195 1.99 12.22 1.66
CA HIS A 195 0.78 12.02 0.87
C HIS A 195 -0.31 13.04 1.23
N GLY A 196 -0.54 13.27 2.53
CA GLY A 196 -1.50 14.27 3.00
C GLY A 196 -1.08 15.69 2.60
N LEU A 197 0.18 16.06 2.84
CA LEU A 197 0.73 17.37 2.43
C LEU A 197 0.63 17.59 0.91
N ALA A 198 0.86 16.53 0.12
CA ALA A 198 0.70 16.58 -1.33
C ALA A 198 -0.74 16.89 -1.72
N GLY A 199 -1.71 16.23 -1.08
CA GLY A 199 -3.13 16.51 -1.27
C GLY A 199 -3.50 17.94 -0.90
N ASP A 200 -2.97 18.47 0.20
CA ASP A 200 -3.20 19.87 0.61
C ASP A 200 -2.63 20.88 -0.38
N ILE A 201 -1.43 20.61 -0.92
CA ILE A 201 -0.82 21.44 -1.96
C ILE A 201 -1.65 21.43 -3.25
N MET A 202 -2.10 20.25 -3.67
CA MET A 202 -2.83 20.09 -4.92
C MET A 202 -4.27 20.63 -4.82
N ALA A 203 -4.94 20.45 -3.68
CA ALA A 203 -6.27 21.02 -3.45
C ALA A 203 -6.30 22.55 -3.54
N LYS A 204 -5.22 23.24 -3.18
CA LYS A 204 -5.09 24.70 -3.40
C LYS A 204 -5.09 25.08 -4.88
N LYS A 205 -4.68 24.16 -5.76
CA LYS A 205 -4.62 24.39 -7.21
C LYS A 205 -5.90 23.97 -7.92
N THR A 206 -6.47 22.82 -7.56
CA THR A 206 -7.60 22.20 -8.26
C THR A 206 -8.94 22.43 -7.56
N GLY A 207 -8.93 22.92 -6.32
CA GLY A 207 -10.06 22.83 -5.41
C GLY A 207 -10.23 21.40 -4.87
N TYR A 208 -10.99 21.24 -3.78
CA TYR A 208 -11.22 19.93 -3.17
C TYR A 208 -12.01 18.97 -4.08
N HIS A 209 -13.00 19.50 -4.80
CA HIS A 209 -13.85 18.68 -5.68
C HIS A 209 -13.18 18.32 -7.02
N GLY A 210 -12.16 19.06 -7.42
CA GLY A 210 -11.40 18.81 -8.65
C GLY A 210 -10.15 17.96 -8.43
N LEU A 211 -9.82 17.61 -7.19
CA LEU A 211 -8.63 16.82 -6.86
C LEU A 211 -8.78 15.37 -7.33
N MET A 212 -7.85 14.93 -8.15
CA MET A 212 -7.77 13.56 -8.64
C MET A 212 -6.53 12.85 -8.06
N ALA A 213 -6.60 11.52 -7.92
CA ALA A 213 -5.44 10.73 -7.49
C ALA A 213 -4.20 10.94 -8.38
N GLY A 214 -4.40 11.14 -9.68
CA GLY A 214 -3.33 11.46 -10.63
C GLY A 214 -2.62 12.80 -10.40
N ASP A 215 -3.19 13.70 -9.60
CA ASP A 215 -2.53 14.96 -9.22
C ASP A 215 -1.53 14.77 -8.07
N LEU A 216 -1.74 13.75 -7.22
CA LEU A 216 -0.96 13.52 -6.00
C LEU A 216 0.54 13.34 -6.28
N PRO A 217 1.00 12.60 -7.32
CA PRO A 217 2.43 12.48 -7.62
C PRO A 217 3.11 13.83 -7.86
N ALA A 218 2.42 14.79 -8.51
CA ALA A 218 2.95 16.13 -8.70
C ALA A 218 3.03 16.93 -7.38
N GLY A 219 2.08 16.67 -6.46
CA GLY A 219 2.10 17.20 -5.10
C GLY A 219 3.25 16.61 -4.28
N ILE A 220 3.45 15.30 -4.32
CA ILE A 220 4.55 14.57 -3.65
C ILE A 220 5.89 15.15 -4.08
N LYS A 221 6.11 15.32 -5.40
CA LYS A 221 7.33 15.94 -5.94
C LYS A 221 7.60 17.31 -5.35
N LYS A 222 6.56 18.14 -5.12
CA LYS A 222 6.69 19.46 -4.49
C LYS A 222 7.03 19.40 -3.02
N VAL A 223 6.42 18.44 -2.28
CA VAL A 223 6.73 18.22 -0.87
C VAL A 223 8.19 17.78 -0.71
N MET A 224 8.60 16.75 -1.45
CA MET A 224 9.96 16.23 -1.41
C MET A 224 10.99 17.32 -1.73
N LYS A 225 10.77 18.11 -2.81
CA LYS A 225 11.64 19.24 -3.14
C LYS A 225 11.72 20.30 -2.03
N LYS A 226 10.59 20.58 -1.35
CA LYS A 226 10.53 21.58 -0.27
C LYS A 226 11.34 21.19 0.96
N PHE A 227 11.36 19.91 1.28
CA PHE A 227 12.03 19.37 2.46
C PHE A 227 13.37 18.70 2.14
N GLU A 228 13.81 18.73 0.86
CA GLU A 228 15.06 18.11 0.40
C GLU A 228 15.16 16.61 0.76
N ILE A 229 14.00 15.91 0.60
CA ILE A 229 13.87 14.47 0.83
C ILE A 229 14.04 13.73 -0.49
#